data_7dab3da8af6098d8574bacb1bc1eee68
#
_entry.id   7dab3da8af6098d8574bacb1bc1eee68
#
_cell.length_a   1.000
_cell.length_b   1.000
_cell.length_c   1.000
_cell.angle_alpha   90.00
_cell.angle_beta   90.00
_cell.angle_gamma   90.00
#
_symmetry.space_group_name_H-M   'P 1'
#
loop_
_entity.id
_entity.type
_entity.pdbx_description
1 polymer ?
#
loop_
_entity_poly.entity_id
_entity_poly.type
_entity_poly.pdbx_seq_one_letter_code
_entity_poly.pdbx_strand_id
1 'polypeptide(L)'
;MTNLATKFTKAGLTSVDTVRLTARIPIVKFNVPYKDDGEEILVECDLSLQNPLACLNTSLLNAYSKISQTTCVLASIIKRWAKNRNINNPSQHTLSSYGYVIMLIHFLTSCDFNKNGFVLDKASAPSPILPNLQLVDPTWAQNPSVGPYREISAKPKNKDTIVQHPTEPNYYVNSYFYRSGLEGLKEFCFGNHNDYASMGVLLASFFHYYAYKFDYKKHVVSLNTMHSSPLMEREIKAEEDGWSLFRQGLAIEDPFEQFYDVAHVVKASNFAHIQREFSLAYTKIVAASCSDGEVPTGRQIIDSICEPVGENH
;
A
#
# COMPACT_ATOMS: atom_id res chain seq x y z
N MET A 1 16.40 3.16 -23.61
CA MET A 1 15.76 1.85 -23.38
C MET A 1 16.00 0.87 -24.51
N THR A 2 15.71 1.15 -25.78
CA THR A 2 15.93 0.23 -26.92
C THR A 2 17.37 -0.29 -27.02
N ASN A 3 18.38 0.61 -26.93
CA ASN A 3 19.80 0.19 -26.89
C ASN A 3 20.15 -0.73 -25.72
N LEU A 4 19.45 -0.59 -24.59
CA LEU A 4 19.66 -1.41 -23.42
C LEU A 4 19.07 -2.81 -23.62
N ALA A 5 17.87 -2.91 -24.19
CA ALA A 5 17.26 -4.19 -24.55
C ALA A 5 18.16 -4.99 -25.49
N THR A 6 18.74 -4.33 -26.51
CA THR A 6 19.71 -4.96 -27.43
C THR A 6 20.96 -5.45 -26.69
N LYS A 7 21.44 -4.70 -25.70
CA LYS A 7 22.58 -5.13 -24.87
C LYS A 7 22.22 -6.34 -24.01
N PHE A 8 21.01 -6.40 -23.47
CA PHE A 8 20.53 -7.53 -22.68
C PHE A 8 20.46 -8.81 -23.49
N THR A 9 19.90 -8.74 -24.70
CA THR A 9 19.87 -9.87 -25.62
C THR A 9 21.31 -10.37 -25.97
N LYS A 10 22.23 -9.42 -26.23
CA LYS A 10 23.66 -9.76 -26.51
C LYS A 10 24.38 -10.34 -25.29
N ALA A 11 23.94 -9.98 -24.07
CA ALA A 11 24.49 -10.53 -22.83
C ALA A 11 23.89 -11.90 -22.44
N GLY A 12 23.03 -12.47 -23.30
CA GLY A 12 22.43 -13.79 -23.05
C GLY A 12 21.22 -13.81 -22.13
N LEU A 13 20.66 -12.65 -21.80
CA LEU A 13 19.40 -12.59 -21.06
C LEU A 13 18.24 -13.02 -21.97
N THR A 14 17.31 -13.79 -21.41
CA THR A 14 16.18 -14.37 -22.15
C THR A 14 14.90 -13.55 -21.97
N SER A 15 13.91 -13.78 -22.84
CA SER A 15 12.58 -13.14 -22.78
C SER A 15 12.63 -11.62 -22.73
N VAL A 16 13.59 -10.99 -23.44
CA VAL A 16 13.71 -9.53 -23.46
C VAL A 16 12.52 -8.93 -24.21
N ASP A 17 11.63 -8.27 -23.47
CA ASP A 17 10.40 -7.64 -23.99
C ASP A 17 10.48 -6.12 -23.92
N THR A 18 10.16 -5.48 -25.04
CA THR A 18 10.19 -4.02 -25.22
C THR A 18 8.81 -3.41 -25.53
N VAL A 19 7.74 -4.19 -25.42
CA VAL A 19 6.37 -3.75 -25.73
C VAL A 19 5.95 -2.55 -24.89
N ARG A 20 6.47 -2.43 -23.66
CA ARG A 20 6.13 -1.36 -22.71
C ARG A 20 7.08 -0.15 -22.76
N LEU A 21 7.86 0.03 -23.81
CA LEU A 21 8.73 1.22 -23.95
C LEU A 21 7.96 2.50 -24.19
N THR A 22 6.73 2.42 -24.69
CA THR A 22 5.82 3.56 -24.90
C THR A 22 4.87 3.84 -23.72
N ALA A 23 4.97 3.03 -22.65
CA ALA A 23 4.21 3.26 -21.45
C ALA A 23 4.65 4.57 -20.76
N ARG A 24 3.79 5.15 -19.92
CA ARG A 24 4.10 6.35 -19.09
C ARG A 24 5.42 6.17 -18.32
N ILE A 25 5.68 4.97 -17.80
CA ILE A 25 6.97 4.56 -17.25
C ILE A 25 7.51 3.47 -18.18
N PRO A 26 8.49 3.77 -19.04
CA PRO A 26 9.07 2.79 -19.93
C PRO A 26 9.78 1.66 -19.16
N ILE A 27 9.48 0.41 -19.50
CA ILE A 27 10.03 -0.78 -18.86
C ILE A 27 10.60 -1.71 -19.93
N VAL A 28 11.77 -2.28 -19.67
CA VAL A 28 12.28 -3.47 -20.35
C VAL A 28 12.13 -4.65 -19.41
N LYS A 29 11.41 -5.67 -19.86
CA LYS A 29 11.28 -6.95 -19.14
C LYS A 29 12.31 -7.93 -19.67
N PHE A 30 12.84 -8.77 -18.81
CA PHE A 30 13.77 -9.83 -19.16
C PHE A 30 13.85 -10.87 -18.05
N ASN A 31 14.35 -12.06 -18.38
CA ASN A 31 14.59 -13.10 -17.40
C ASN A 31 16.09 -13.27 -17.16
N VAL A 32 16.46 -13.42 -15.89
CA VAL A 32 17.83 -13.71 -15.46
C VAL A 32 17.87 -15.14 -14.93
N PRO A 33 18.73 -16.02 -15.50
CA PRO A 33 18.94 -17.33 -14.91
C PRO A 33 19.67 -17.17 -13.57
N TYR A 34 19.13 -17.80 -12.55
CA TYR A 34 19.70 -17.83 -11.20
C TYR A 34 19.79 -19.28 -10.73
N LYS A 35 20.90 -19.66 -10.11
CA LYS A 35 21.08 -21.00 -9.54
C LYS A 35 20.89 -20.93 -8.03
N ASP A 36 19.96 -21.74 -7.53
CA ASP A 36 19.65 -21.90 -6.12
C ASP A 36 19.68 -23.40 -5.79
N ASP A 37 20.52 -23.80 -4.83
CA ASP A 37 20.72 -25.20 -4.41
C ASP A 37 20.87 -26.22 -5.56
N GLY A 38 21.46 -25.80 -6.68
CA GLY A 38 21.69 -26.63 -7.87
C GLY A 38 20.56 -26.64 -8.89
N GLU A 39 19.42 -26.04 -8.58
CA GLU A 39 18.34 -25.81 -9.55
C GLU A 39 18.50 -24.46 -10.25
N GLU A 40 18.24 -24.44 -11.55
CA GLU A 40 18.22 -23.20 -12.32
C GLU A 40 16.81 -22.65 -12.36
N ILE A 41 16.60 -21.47 -11.76
CA ILE A 41 15.35 -20.72 -11.81
C ILE A 41 15.51 -19.49 -12.69
N LEU A 42 14.45 -19.10 -13.40
CA LEU A 42 14.40 -17.87 -14.17
C LEU A 42 13.74 -16.78 -13.33
N VAL A 43 14.51 -15.76 -13.00
CA VAL A 43 13.99 -14.60 -12.27
C VAL A 43 13.47 -13.57 -13.26
N GLU A 44 12.18 -13.28 -13.22
CA GLU A 44 11.57 -12.21 -14.01
C GLU A 44 12.01 -10.84 -13.47
N CYS A 45 12.57 -10.01 -14.34
CA CYS A 45 13.08 -8.69 -14.00
C CYS A 45 12.43 -7.61 -14.88
N ASP A 46 12.07 -6.51 -14.24
CA ASP A 46 11.61 -5.29 -14.88
C ASP A 46 12.64 -4.18 -14.64
N LEU A 47 13.17 -3.58 -15.72
CA LEU A 47 14.06 -2.44 -15.61
C LEU A 47 13.38 -1.17 -16.11
N SER A 48 13.34 -0.13 -15.25
CA SER A 48 12.92 1.22 -15.58
C SER A 48 14.10 2.19 -15.41
N LEU A 49 14.15 3.24 -16.23
CA LEU A 49 15.13 4.31 -16.10
C LEU A 49 14.45 5.61 -15.71
N GLN A 50 15.16 6.44 -14.94
CA GLN A 50 14.75 7.81 -14.58
C GLN A 50 13.35 7.86 -13.92
N ASN A 51 13.10 6.97 -12.96
CA ASN A 51 11.88 6.97 -12.18
C ASN A 51 12.12 7.43 -10.72
N PRO A 52 12.35 8.74 -10.46
CA PRO A 52 12.62 9.26 -9.12
C PRO A 52 11.42 9.09 -8.18
N LEU A 53 10.19 9.07 -8.70
CA LEU A 53 8.98 8.86 -7.90
C LEU A 53 8.91 7.44 -7.33
N ALA A 54 9.35 6.44 -8.08
CA ALA A 54 9.46 5.07 -7.55
C ALA A 54 10.49 4.99 -6.41
N CYS A 55 11.57 5.76 -6.47
CA CYS A 55 12.54 5.86 -5.36
C CYS A 55 11.91 6.52 -4.12
N LEU A 56 11.10 7.56 -4.31
CA LEU A 56 10.37 8.22 -3.23
C LEU A 56 9.35 7.27 -2.60
N ASN A 57 8.55 6.59 -3.40
CA ASN A 57 7.59 5.60 -2.95
C ASN A 57 8.27 4.48 -2.16
N THR A 58 9.36 3.92 -2.68
CA THR A 58 10.16 2.90 -1.99
C THR A 58 10.70 3.42 -0.66
N SER A 59 11.18 4.67 -0.63
CA SER A 59 11.71 5.29 0.59
C SER A 59 10.62 5.50 1.64
N LEU A 60 9.41 5.89 1.25
CA LEU A 60 8.25 6.03 2.14
C LEU A 60 7.86 4.67 2.73
N LEU A 61 7.72 3.64 1.89
CA LEU A 61 7.38 2.29 2.36
C LEU A 61 8.45 1.72 3.31
N ASN A 62 9.72 1.97 3.01
CA ASN A 62 10.84 1.58 3.88
C ASN A 62 10.80 2.33 5.22
N ALA A 63 10.38 3.59 5.26
CA ALA A 63 10.20 4.31 6.51
C ALA A 63 9.10 3.69 7.38
N TYR A 64 7.96 3.33 6.80
CA TYR A 64 6.90 2.61 7.51
C TYR A 64 7.37 1.23 8.02
N SER A 65 8.14 0.49 7.23
CA SER A 65 8.67 -0.82 7.66
C SER A 65 9.64 -0.72 8.84
N LYS A 66 10.37 0.39 8.97
CA LYS A 66 11.25 0.66 10.12
C LYS A 66 10.48 1.01 11.39
N ILE A 67 9.32 1.67 11.25
CA ILE A 67 8.47 2.01 12.39
C ILE A 67 7.78 0.74 12.93
N SER A 68 7.23 -0.12 12.07
CA SER A 68 6.49 -1.31 12.49
C SER A 68 6.86 -2.53 11.66
N GLN A 69 7.45 -3.53 12.31
CA GLN A 69 7.73 -4.83 11.71
C GLN A 69 6.42 -5.55 11.31
N THR A 70 5.38 -5.41 12.11
CA THR A 70 4.05 -5.98 11.81
C THR A 70 3.49 -5.45 10.50
N THR A 71 3.68 -4.17 10.20
CA THR A 71 3.27 -3.59 8.90
C THR A 71 3.98 -4.29 7.74
N CYS A 72 5.27 -4.58 7.86
CA CYS A 72 6.04 -5.29 6.84
C CYS A 72 5.51 -6.71 6.61
N VAL A 73 5.23 -7.43 7.69
CA VAL A 73 4.70 -8.81 7.61
C VAL A 73 3.28 -8.82 7.01
N LEU A 74 2.39 -7.92 7.48
CA LEU A 74 1.04 -7.78 6.92
C LEU A 74 1.07 -7.46 5.43
N ALA A 75 1.94 -6.53 4.99
CA ALA A 75 2.11 -6.21 3.58
C ALA A 75 2.53 -7.45 2.76
N SER A 76 3.41 -8.29 3.31
CA SER A 76 3.85 -9.53 2.65
C SER A 76 2.73 -10.56 2.53
N ILE A 77 1.93 -10.73 3.60
CA ILE A 77 0.76 -11.62 3.60
C ILE A 77 -0.28 -11.15 2.58
N ILE A 78 -0.62 -9.86 2.59
CA ILE A 78 -1.62 -9.28 1.68
C ILE A 78 -1.16 -9.39 0.22
N LYS A 79 0.12 -9.17 -0.08
CA LYS A 79 0.67 -9.36 -1.42
C LYS A 79 0.58 -10.82 -1.87
N ARG A 80 0.93 -11.78 -1.01
CA ARG A 80 0.80 -13.23 -1.28
C ARG A 80 -0.67 -13.59 -1.54
N TRP A 81 -1.58 -13.15 -0.67
CA TRP A 81 -3.01 -13.35 -0.84
C TRP A 81 -3.50 -12.80 -2.18
N ALA A 82 -3.22 -11.54 -2.48
CA ALA A 82 -3.70 -10.92 -3.71
C ALA A 82 -3.16 -11.61 -4.97
N LYS A 83 -1.90 -12.08 -4.94
CA LYS A 83 -1.29 -12.84 -6.04
C LYS A 83 -2.00 -14.20 -6.23
N ASN A 84 -2.20 -14.96 -5.16
CA ASN A 84 -2.79 -16.28 -5.20
C ASN A 84 -4.30 -16.25 -5.53
N ARG A 85 -4.97 -15.13 -5.21
CA ARG A 85 -6.37 -14.91 -5.56
C ARG A 85 -6.59 -14.28 -6.94
N ASN A 86 -5.54 -14.18 -7.76
CA ASN A 86 -5.58 -13.62 -9.12
C ASN A 86 -6.13 -12.18 -9.20
N ILE A 87 -5.93 -11.37 -8.15
CA ILE A 87 -6.36 -9.98 -8.06
C ILE A 87 -5.19 -8.98 -8.04
N ASN A 88 -3.97 -9.46 -8.33
CA ASN A 88 -2.75 -8.65 -8.33
C ASN A 88 -2.05 -8.66 -9.70
N ASN A 89 -2.75 -8.23 -10.73
CA ASN A 89 -2.19 -8.10 -12.09
C ASN A 89 -2.79 -6.90 -12.84
N PRO A 90 -2.12 -5.73 -12.84
CA PRO A 90 -2.59 -4.54 -13.55
C PRO A 90 -2.83 -4.76 -15.05
N SER A 91 -2.10 -5.66 -15.70
CA SER A 91 -2.31 -5.96 -17.13
C SER A 91 -3.61 -6.72 -17.39
N GLN A 92 -4.17 -7.35 -16.36
CA GLN A 92 -5.50 -7.98 -16.38
C GLN A 92 -6.57 -7.11 -15.69
N HIS A 93 -6.30 -5.81 -15.55
CA HIS A 93 -7.22 -4.84 -14.96
C HIS A 93 -7.58 -5.11 -13.49
N THR A 94 -6.67 -5.70 -12.74
CA THR A 94 -6.73 -5.77 -11.29
C THR A 94 -5.70 -4.83 -10.63
N LEU A 95 -5.59 -4.81 -9.31
CA LEU A 95 -4.75 -3.85 -8.60
C LEU A 95 -3.28 -4.32 -8.56
N SER A 96 -2.35 -3.38 -8.51
CA SER A 96 -0.93 -3.67 -8.27
C SER A 96 -0.64 -4.01 -6.81
N SER A 97 0.48 -4.69 -6.53
CA SER A 97 0.99 -4.89 -5.17
C SER A 97 1.17 -3.59 -4.41
N TYR A 98 1.62 -2.54 -5.11
CA TYR A 98 1.78 -1.20 -4.53
C TYR A 98 0.45 -0.63 -4.03
N GLY A 99 -0.63 -0.76 -4.81
CA GLY A 99 -1.96 -0.32 -4.41
C GLY A 99 -2.43 -1.01 -3.13
N TYR A 100 -2.24 -2.33 -2.99
CA TYR A 100 -2.57 -3.05 -1.75
C TYR A 100 -1.76 -2.58 -0.55
N VAL A 101 -0.47 -2.24 -0.73
CA VAL A 101 0.35 -1.72 0.36
C VAL A 101 -0.11 -0.32 0.78
N ILE A 102 -0.48 0.55 -0.16
CA ILE A 102 -1.09 1.85 0.18
C ILE A 102 -2.42 1.68 0.93
N MET A 103 -3.27 0.74 0.52
CA MET A 103 -4.49 0.41 1.27
C MET A 103 -4.18 -0.02 2.70
N LEU A 104 -3.15 -0.86 2.92
CA LEU A 104 -2.75 -1.27 4.27
C LEU A 104 -2.27 -0.07 5.10
N ILE A 105 -1.40 0.77 4.55
CA ILE A 105 -0.90 1.95 5.28
C ILE A 105 -2.05 2.91 5.58
N HIS A 106 -2.92 3.18 4.61
CA HIS A 106 -4.13 3.98 4.83
C HIS A 106 -4.99 3.43 5.97
N PHE A 107 -5.25 2.12 5.98
CA PHE A 107 -6.01 1.47 7.05
C PHE A 107 -5.35 1.69 8.43
N LEU A 108 -4.03 1.49 8.54
CA LEU A 108 -3.30 1.62 9.80
C LEU A 108 -3.13 3.07 10.26
N THR A 109 -3.15 4.05 9.34
CA THR A 109 -2.98 5.48 9.63
C THR A 109 -4.30 6.24 9.79
N SER A 110 -5.42 5.69 9.30
CA SER A 110 -6.69 6.43 9.19
C SER A 110 -7.85 5.75 9.90
N CYS A 111 -7.76 4.43 10.17
CA CYS A 111 -8.88 3.70 10.76
C CYS A 111 -8.98 3.98 12.26
N ASP A 112 -10.16 4.44 12.70
CA ASP A 112 -10.51 4.47 14.10
C ASP A 112 -11.00 3.08 14.53
N PHE A 113 -10.11 2.33 15.14
CA PHE A 113 -10.36 0.94 15.54
C PHE A 113 -11.50 0.85 16.58
N ASN A 114 -11.60 1.82 17.47
CA ASN A 114 -12.64 1.86 18.51
C ASN A 114 -14.03 2.08 17.90
N LYS A 115 -14.16 3.03 16.96
CA LYS A 115 -15.43 3.32 16.29
C LYS A 115 -15.86 2.23 15.31
N ASN A 116 -14.92 1.49 14.74
CA ASN A 116 -15.23 0.45 13.76
C ASN A 116 -15.54 -0.92 14.41
N GLY A 117 -15.57 -1.00 15.74
CA GLY A 117 -15.94 -2.22 16.47
C GLY A 117 -14.86 -3.31 16.44
N PHE A 118 -13.61 -2.94 16.14
CA PHE A 118 -12.49 -3.85 16.29
C PHE A 118 -12.09 -3.88 17.76
N VAL A 119 -12.25 -5.03 18.39
CA VAL A 119 -11.83 -5.22 19.78
C VAL A 119 -10.32 -5.35 19.80
N LEU A 120 -9.66 -4.22 20.02
CA LEU A 120 -8.28 -4.23 20.46
C LEU A 120 -8.29 -4.50 21.96
N ASP A 121 -7.52 -5.46 22.41
CA ASP A 121 -7.52 -6.01 23.77
C ASP A 121 -7.18 -5.01 24.89
N LYS A 122 -7.13 -3.73 24.63
CA LYS A 122 -6.97 -2.69 25.66
C LYS A 122 -7.57 -1.37 25.24
N ALA A 123 -8.29 -0.74 26.17
CA ALA A 123 -8.79 0.62 26.12
C ALA A 123 -7.70 1.72 25.91
N SER A 124 -6.46 1.33 25.64
CA SER A 124 -5.28 2.20 25.49
C SER A 124 -4.53 2.03 24.17
N ALA A 125 -5.05 1.26 23.23
CA ALA A 125 -4.40 1.19 21.90
C ALA A 125 -4.53 2.55 21.20
N PRO A 126 -3.41 3.11 20.68
CA PRO A 126 -3.48 4.33 19.92
C PRO A 126 -4.32 4.10 18.65
N SER A 127 -5.17 5.08 18.38
CA SER A 127 -5.91 5.12 17.11
C SER A 127 -5.58 6.46 16.46
N PRO A 128 -4.96 6.46 15.31
CA PRO A 128 -4.54 5.35 14.47
C PRO A 128 -3.30 4.58 14.99
N ILE A 129 -3.08 3.35 14.44
CA ILE A 129 -1.96 2.48 14.83
C ILE A 129 -0.62 2.99 14.30
N LEU A 130 -0.60 3.52 13.07
CA LEU A 130 0.61 4.11 12.49
C LEU A 130 0.50 5.63 12.41
N PRO A 131 1.62 6.34 12.60
CA PRO A 131 1.67 7.76 12.30
C PRO A 131 1.60 7.98 10.79
N ASN A 132 0.89 9.02 10.35
CA ASN A 132 0.95 9.45 8.96
C ASN A 132 2.24 10.28 8.73
N LEU A 133 3.25 9.64 8.15
CA LEU A 133 4.57 10.26 7.96
C LEU A 133 4.57 11.51 7.10
N GLN A 134 3.59 11.69 6.25
CA GLN A 134 3.47 12.88 5.41
C GLN A 134 2.89 14.09 6.17
N LEU A 135 2.32 13.87 7.35
CA LEU A 135 1.76 14.92 8.22
C LEU A 135 2.64 15.25 9.42
N VAL A 136 3.62 14.42 9.77
CA VAL A 136 4.52 14.68 10.90
C VAL A 136 5.29 15.98 10.68
N ASP A 137 5.34 16.83 11.72
CA ASP A 137 6.11 18.07 11.69
C ASP A 137 7.61 17.79 11.49
N PRO A 138 8.29 18.40 10.52
CA PRO A 138 9.72 18.21 10.30
C PRO A 138 10.59 18.55 11.52
N THR A 139 10.09 19.40 12.42
CA THR A 139 10.81 19.82 13.64
C THR A 139 10.44 18.99 14.88
N TRP A 140 9.56 18.01 14.76
CA TRP A 140 9.04 17.24 15.90
C TRP A 140 10.16 16.60 16.76
N ALA A 141 11.22 16.09 16.14
CA ALA A 141 12.35 15.50 16.87
C ALA A 141 13.05 16.49 17.82
N GLN A 142 12.89 17.80 17.63
CA GLN A 142 13.46 18.86 18.49
C GLN A 142 12.58 19.15 19.70
N ASN A 143 11.29 18.80 19.63
CA ASN A 143 10.35 18.98 20.75
C ASN A 143 9.30 17.83 20.78
N PRO A 144 9.70 16.62 21.15
CA PRO A 144 8.81 15.45 21.10
C PRO A 144 7.71 15.44 22.18
N SER A 145 7.75 16.36 23.14
CA SER A 145 6.70 16.51 24.15
C SER A 145 5.38 17.07 23.59
N VAL A 146 5.42 17.72 22.42
CA VAL A 146 4.24 18.12 21.66
C VAL A 146 3.92 17.02 20.67
N GLY A 147 2.64 16.71 20.44
CA GLY A 147 2.25 15.66 19.49
C GLY A 147 2.92 15.82 18.12
N PRO A 148 3.11 14.73 17.36
CA PRO A 148 3.87 14.74 16.11
C PRO A 148 3.20 15.52 14.97
N TYR A 149 1.91 15.84 15.10
CA TYR A 149 1.16 16.53 14.07
C TYR A 149 0.97 18.01 14.39
N ARG A 150 1.06 18.85 13.37
CA ARG A 150 0.65 20.26 13.50
C ARG A 150 -0.86 20.35 13.60
N GLU A 151 -1.35 21.33 14.37
CA GLU A 151 -2.78 21.69 14.42
C GLU A 151 -3.28 22.19 13.05
N ILE A 152 -2.38 22.73 12.22
CA ILE A 152 -2.71 23.22 10.89
C ILE A 152 -2.57 22.08 9.89
N SER A 153 -3.66 21.76 9.27
CA SER A 153 -3.93 20.65 8.37
C SER A 153 -3.20 20.67 7.01
N ALA A 154 -2.19 21.49 6.82
CA ALA A 154 -1.44 21.53 5.58
C ALA A 154 -0.22 20.62 5.66
N LYS A 155 -0.10 19.74 4.66
CA LYS A 155 1.10 18.91 4.45
C LYS A 155 2.35 19.81 4.49
N PRO A 156 3.37 19.46 5.30
CA PRO A 156 4.59 20.26 5.37
C PRO A 156 5.19 20.46 3.98
N LYS A 157 5.44 21.72 3.64
CA LYS A 157 6.05 22.10 2.36
C LYS A 157 7.22 23.01 2.65
N ASN A 158 8.38 22.70 2.10
CA ASN A 158 9.47 23.63 1.98
C ASN A 158 9.99 23.62 0.53
N LYS A 159 10.86 24.55 0.19
CA LYS A 159 11.37 24.66 -1.18
C LYS A 159 12.10 23.41 -1.66
N ASP A 160 12.74 22.68 -0.73
CA ASP A 160 13.53 21.48 -1.05
C ASP A 160 12.67 20.23 -1.26
N THR A 161 11.39 20.28 -0.83
CA THR A 161 10.45 19.15 -0.98
C THR A 161 9.47 19.34 -2.13
N ILE A 162 9.39 20.55 -2.72
CA ILE A 162 8.59 20.81 -3.91
C ILE A 162 9.47 20.59 -5.13
N VAL A 163 9.22 19.54 -5.87
CA VAL A 163 9.97 19.20 -7.09
C VAL A 163 9.05 19.12 -8.29
N GLN A 164 9.57 19.50 -9.46
CA GLN A 164 8.83 19.34 -10.70
C GLN A 164 8.65 17.87 -11.01
N HIS A 165 7.47 17.51 -11.50
CA HIS A 165 7.18 16.15 -11.92
C HIS A 165 8.09 15.75 -13.10
N PRO A 166 8.73 14.57 -13.09
CA PRO A 166 9.74 14.23 -14.09
C PRO A 166 9.20 14.05 -15.51
N THR A 167 7.93 13.71 -15.68
CA THR A 167 7.31 13.49 -17.00
C THR A 167 6.13 14.41 -17.28
N GLU A 168 5.62 15.13 -16.27
CA GLU A 168 4.48 16.03 -16.37
C GLU A 168 4.91 17.46 -16.00
N PRO A 169 5.38 18.26 -16.96
CA PRO A 169 6.06 19.54 -16.69
C PRO A 169 5.18 20.60 -16.01
N ASN A 170 3.86 20.46 -16.08
CA ASN A 170 2.91 21.38 -15.44
C ASN A 170 2.59 21.00 -13.98
N TYR A 171 3.12 19.87 -13.50
CA TYR A 171 2.84 19.38 -12.15
C TYR A 171 4.07 19.46 -11.26
N TYR A 172 3.81 19.74 -9.99
CA TYR A 172 4.80 19.71 -8.92
C TYR A 172 4.35 18.74 -7.86
N VAL A 173 5.28 17.94 -7.35
CA VAL A 173 5.04 16.98 -6.28
C VAL A 173 5.69 17.46 -5.00
N ASN A 174 4.99 17.29 -3.88
CA ASN A 174 5.57 17.46 -2.56
C ASN A 174 6.16 16.12 -2.11
N SER A 175 7.47 15.98 -2.21
CA SER A 175 8.21 14.78 -1.87
C SER A 175 8.43 14.60 -0.35
N TYR A 176 7.82 15.47 0.48
CA TYR A 176 7.99 15.42 1.91
C TYR A 176 7.33 14.19 2.52
N PHE A 177 8.07 13.53 3.39
CA PHE A 177 7.60 12.69 4.48
C PHE A 177 8.68 12.67 5.58
N TYR A 178 8.29 12.40 6.81
CA TYR A 178 9.21 12.39 7.94
C TYR A 178 10.19 11.22 7.85
N ARG A 179 11.49 11.52 7.86
CA ARG A 179 12.57 10.54 7.64
C ARG A 179 13.55 10.46 8.80
N SER A 180 13.66 11.54 9.58
CA SER A 180 14.64 11.69 10.65
C SER A 180 14.01 11.33 11.98
N GLY A 181 14.74 10.62 12.86
CA GLY A 181 14.22 10.31 14.20
C GLY A 181 13.04 9.32 14.20
N LEU A 182 12.98 8.40 13.25
CA LEU A 182 11.93 7.37 13.17
C LEU A 182 11.85 6.50 14.43
N GLU A 183 12.99 6.25 15.11
CA GLU A 183 13.01 5.52 16.39
C GLU A 183 12.28 6.31 17.49
N GLY A 184 12.52 7.61 17.61
CA GLY A 184 11.81 8.46 18.56
C GLY A 184 10.30 8.54 18.24
N LEU A 185 9.93 8.57 16.97
CA LEU A 185 8.54 8.54 16.54
C LEU A 185 7.89 7.18 16.87
N LYS A 186 8.62 6.09 16.67
CA LYS A 186 8.20 4.74 17.05
C LYS A 186 7.97 4.66 18.56
N GLU A 187 8.93 5.13 19.34
CA GLU A 187 8.84 5.17 20.80
C GLU A 187 7.67 6.03 21.29
N PHE A 188 7.43 7.19 20.68
CA PHE A 188 6.28 8.04 20.96
C PHE A 188 4.95 7.33 20.67
N CYS A 189 4.83 6.65 19.51
CA CYS A 189 3.59 5.98 19.10
C CYS A 189 3.33 4.69 19.87
N PHE A 190 4.37 3.92 20.19
CA PHE A 190 4.26 2.55 20.71
C PHE A 190 4.86 2.37 22.10
N GLY A 191 5.62 3.34 22.60
CA GLY A 191 6.36 3.20 23.85
C GLY A 191 7.37 2.04 23.77
N ASN A 192 7.46 1.27 24.86
CA ASN A 192 8.32 0.06 24.91
C ASN A 192 7.65 -1.19 24.33
N HIS A 193 6.46 -1.07 23.76
CA HIS A 193 5.73 -2.18 23.14
C HIS A 193 5.95 -2.19 21.64
N ASN A 194 6.29 -3.33 21.09
CA ASN A 194 6.56 -3.44 19.65
C ASN A 194 5.29 -3.32 18.78
N ASP A 195 4.10 -3.67 19.28
CA ASP A 195 2.82 -3.51 18.61
C ASP A 195 1.64 -3.64 19.60
N TYR A 196 0.61 -2.82 19.47
CA TYR A 196 -0.54 -2.76 20.36
C TYR A 196 -1.66 -3.75 20.04
N ALA A 197 -1.64 -4.35 18.86
CA ALA A 197 -2.63 -5.32 18.44
C ALA A 197 -1.97 -6.58 17.87
N SER A 198 -2.59 -7.74 18.12
CA SER A 198 -2.10 -8.96 17.50
C SER A 198 -2.20 -8.86 15.97
N MET A 199 -1.22 -9.43 15.28
CA MET A 199 -1.19 -9.46 13.81
C MET A 199 -2.46 -10.08 13.21
N GLY A 200 -3.02 -11.11 13.87
CA GLY A 200 -4.26 -11.76 13.43
C GLY A 200 -5.46 -10.80 13.47
N VAL A 201 -5.57 -10.02 14.55
CA VAL A 201 -6.62 -8.99 14.68
C VAL A 201 -6.47 -7.92 13.61
N LEU A 202 -5.26 -7.42 13.38
CA LEU A 202 -5.02 -6.41 12.35
C LEU A 202 -5.33 -6.93 10.94
N LEU A 203 -4.95 -8.17 10.64
CA LEU A 203 -5.23 -8.80 9.35
C LEU A 203 -6.75 -8.98 9.14
N ALA A 204 -7.47 -9.51 10.14
CA ALA A 204 -8.92 -9.63 10.09
C ALA A 204 -9.60 -8.28 9.93
N SER A 205 -9.15 -7.28 10.70
CA SER A 205 -9.68 -5.92 10.65
C SER A 205 -9.47 -5.25 9.31
N PHE A 206 -8.31 -5.44 8.69
CA PHE A 206 -8.00 -4.94 7.35
C PHE A 206 -8.99 -5.50 6.32
N PHE A 207 -9.19 -6.82 6.30
CA PHE A 207 -10.13 -7.45 5.38
C PHE A 207 -11.57 -7.01 5.65
N HIS A 208 -11.99 -6.95 6.92
CA HIS A 208 -13.31 -6.47 7.30
C HIS A 208 -13.55 -5.02 6.89
N TYR A 209 -12.56 -4.13 7.09
CA TYR A 209 -12.66 -2.72 6.77
C TYR A 209 -12.97 -2.52 5.28
N TYR A 210 -12.18 -3.13 4.41
CA TYR A 210 -12.36 -2.99 2.96
C TYR A 210 -13.52 -3.83 2.40
N ALA A 211 -13.97 -4.87 3.09
CA ALA A 211 -15.14 -5.61 2.69
C ALA A 211 -16.45 -4.88 3.03
N TYR A 212 -16.52 -4.21 4.21
CA TYR A 212 -17.81 -3.81 4.77
C TYR A 212 -17.90 -2.38 5.30
N LYS A 213 -16.78 -1.71 5.56
CA LYS A 213 -16.77 -0.40 6.23
C LYS A 213 -16.38 0.76 5.32
N PHE A 214 -15.41 0.57 4.44
CA PHE A 214 -14.95 1.62 3.56
C PHE A 214 -15.98 1.95 2.48
N ASP A 215 -16.46 3.20 2.46
CA ASP A 215 -17.43 3.67 1.47
C ASP A 215 -16.72 4.08 0.19
N TYR A 216 -16.58 3.14 -0.74
CA TYR A 216 -15.95 3.35 -2.05
C TYR A 216 -16.68 4.37 -2.95
N LYS A 217 -17.93 4.74 -2.63
CA LYS A 217 -18.68 5.75 -3.38
C LYS A 217 -18.31 7.15 -2.94
N LYS A 218 -17.97 7.32 -1.67
CA LYS A 218 -17.66 8.63 -1.07
C LYS A 218 -16.16 8.89 -0.95
N HIS A 219 -15.36 7.86 -0.67
CA HIS A 219 -13.99 8.05 -0.25
C HIS A 219 -12.97 7.53 -1.25
N VAL A 220 -11.79 8.11 -1.17
CA VAL A 220 -10.55 7.70 -1.85
C VAL A 220 -9.58 7.18 -0.81
N VAL A 221 -8.90 6.09 -1.09
CA VAL A 221 -7.76 5.63 -0.29
C VAL A 221 -6.63 6.63 -0.49
N SER A 222 -6.34 7.45 0.51
CA SER A 222 -5.33 8.51 0.44
C SER A 222 -4.52 8.59 1.72
N LEU A 223 -3.23 8.85 1.61
CA LEU A 223 -2.34 9.21 2.72
C LEU A 223 -2.20 10.74 2.88
N ASN A 224 -2.80 11.52 1.98
CA ASN A 224 -2.76 12.99 2.01
C ASN A 224 -3.97 13.60 2.71
N THR A 225 -4.48 12.92 3.71
CA THR A 225 -5.61 13.35 4.55
C THR A 225 -5.13 14.23 5.70
N MET A 226 -6.07 14.98 6.31
CA MET A 226 -5.80 15.71 7.55
C MET A 226 -5.88 14.78 8.75
N HIS A 227 -5.11 15.06 9.79
CA HIS A 227 -5.22 14.29 11.05
C HIS A 227 -6.63 14.36 11.65
N SER A 228 -7.29 15.52 11.56
CA SER A 228 -8.67 15.75 12.02
C SER A 228 -9.75 15.15 11.10
N SER A 229 -9.42 14.89 9.84
CA SER A 229 -10.30 14.28 8.83
C SER A 229 -9.55 13.20 8.07
N PRO A 230 -9.48 11.97 8.60
CA PRO A 230 -8.60 10.93 8.07
C PRO A 230 -9.11 10.28 6.77
N LEU A 231 -10.29 10.66 6.29
CA LEU A 231 -10.86 10.16 5.03
C LEU A 231 -10.87 11.26 3.97
N MET A 232 -10.39 10.92 2.78
CA MET A 232 -10.41 11.82 1.61
C MET A 232 -11.72 11.60 0.85
N GLU A 233 -12.49 12.67 0.67
CA GLU A 233 -13.73 12.63 -0.12
C GLU A 233 -13.44 12.72 -1.62
N ARG A 234 -14.27 12.03 -2.42
CA ARG A 234 -14.15 12.05 -3.88
C ARG A 234 -14.43 13.41 -4.48
N GLU A 235 -15.36 14.16 -3.88
CA GLU A 235 -15.69 15.52 -4.28
C GLU A 235 -14.46 16.44 -4.19
N ILE A 236 -13.68 16.33 -3.11
CA ILE A 236 -12.44 17.10 -2.94
C ILE A 236 -11.45 16.77 -4.07
N LYS A 237 -11.28 15.46 -4.37
CA LYS A 237 -10.38 15.04 -5.47
C LYS A 237 -10.88 15.48 -6.85
N ALA A 238 -12.18 15.57 -7.03
CA ALA A 238 -12.75 16.08 -8.28
C ALA A 238 -12.52 17.59 -8.44
N GLU A 239 -12.66 18.36 -7.37
CA GLU A 239 -12.47 19.81 -7.36
C GLU A 239 -10.99 20.20 -7.48
N GLU A 240 -10.11 19.54 -6.72
CA GLU A 240 -8.69 19.94 -6.63
C GLU A 240 -7.83 19.33 -7.75
N ASP A 241 -8.10 18.07 -8.15
CA ASP A 241 -7.26 17.31 -9.06
C ASP A 241 -7.98 16.86 -10.34
N GLY A 242 -9.24 17.24 -10.52
CA GLY A 242 -10.03 16.91 -11.71
C GLY A 242 -10.40 15.45 -11.85
N TRP A 243 -10.46 14.69 -10.76
CA TRP A 243 -10.84 13.29 -10.80
C TRP A 243 -12.31 13.11 -11.17
N SER A 244 -12.61 12.07 -11.96
CA SER A 244 -13.97 11.80 -12.39
C SER A 244 -14.82 11.21 -11.25
N LEU A 245 -15.88 11.91 -10.86
CA LEU A 245 -16.89 11.42 -9.92
C LEU A 245 -17.72 10.25 -10.50
N PHE A 246 -17.80 10.14 -11.82
CA PHE A 246 -18.57 9.07 -12.50
C PHE A 246 -17.86 7.71 -12.43
N ARG A 247 -16.57 7.70 -12.13
CA ARG A 247 -15.82 6.46 -11.97
C ARG A 247 -16.17 5.81 -10.63
N GLN A 248 -17.07 4.82 -10.69
CA GLN A 248 -17.41 4.02 -9.52
C GLN A 248 -16.34 2.97 -9.24
N GLY A 249 -16.13 2.67 -7.96
CA GLY A 249 -15.25 1.61 -7.49
C GLY A 249 -14.02 2.10 -6.75
N LEU A 250 -12.98 1.28 -6.74
CA LEU A 250 -11.74 1.58 -6.02
C LEU A 250 -11.03 2.78 -6.63
N ALA A 251 -10.64 3.72 -5.79
CA ALA A 251 -9.80 4.86 -6.12
C ALA A 251 -8.70 4.99 -5.06
N ILE A 252 -7.45 5.10 -5.50
CA ILE A 252 -6.27 5.14 -4.62
C ILE A 252 -5.37 6.28 -5.09
N GLU A 253 -5.19 7.28 -4.26
CA GLU A 253 -4.27 8.38 -4.53
C GLU A 253 -2.82 7.94 -4.32
N ASP A 254 -1.95 8.25 -5.28
CA ASP A 254 -0.51 8.10 -5.06
C ASP A 254 -0.04 9.12 -4.01
N PRO A 255 0.77 8.74 -3.02
CA PRO A 255 1.22 9.63 -1.94
C PRO A 255 1.94 10.89 -2.41
N PHE A 256 2.56 10.88 -3.58
CA PHE A 256 3.31 11.99 -4.14
C PHE A 256 2.67 12.58 -5.38
N GLU A 257 2.20 11.74 -6.30
CA GLU A 257 1.48 12.16 -7.50
C GLU A 257 -0.02 12.24 -7.20
N GLN A 258 -0.47 13.25 -6.47
CA GLN A 258 -1.84 13.36 -5.96
C GLN A 258 -2.92 13.32 -7.06
N PHE A 259 -2.58 13.75 -8.27
CA PHE A 259 -3.45 13.66 -9.44
C PHE A 259 -3.55 12.25 -10.06
N TYR A 260 -2.68 11.30 -9.61
CA TYR A 260 -2.63 9.95 -10.17
C TYR A 260 -3.40 8.94 -9.32
N ASP A 261 -4.39 8.30 -9.95
CA ASP A 261 -5.12 7.20 -9.34
C ASP A 261 -4.41 5.86 -9.62
N VAL A 262 -3.79 5.28 -8.59
CA VAL A 262 -3.10 3.97 -8.67
C VAL A 262 -4.05 2.85 -9.10
N ALA A 263 -5.36 2.99 -8.82
CA ALA A 263 -6.37 2.02 -9.18
C ALA A 263 -7.04 2.29 -10.55
N HIS A 264 -6.52 3.26 -11.35
CA HIS A 264 -7.15 3.67 -12.62
C HIS A 264 -7.35 2.53 -13.63
N VAL A 265 -6.54 1.47 -13.57
CA VAL A 265 -6.64 0.29 -14.46
C VAL A 265 -7.74 -0.69 -14.04
N VAL A 266 -8.22 -0.60 -12.79
CA VAL A 266 -9.19 -1.57 -12.24
C VAL A 266 -10.58 -1.34 -12.87
N LYS A 267 -11.08 -2.36 -13.57
CA LYS A 267 -12.43 -2.34 -14.14
C LYS A 267 -13.48 -2.67 -13.08
N ALA A 268 -14.73 -2.23 -13.31
CA ALA A 268 -15.83 -2.44 -12.36
C ALA A 268 -16.09 -3.93 -12.04
N SER A 269 -16.02 -4.83 -13.03
CA SER A 269 -16.15 -6.27 -12.82
C SER A 269 -15.05 -6.83 -11.92
N ASN A 270 -13.80 -6.39 -12.12
CA ASN A 270 -12.65 -6.83 -11.34
C ASN A 270 -12.67 -6.21 -9.93
N PHE A 271 -13.20 -5.00 -9.79
CA PHE A 271 -13.41 -4.40 -8.47
C PHE A 271 -14.42 -5.21 -7.66
N ALA A 272 -15.55 -5.63 -8.24
CA ALA A 272 -16.51 -6.51 -7.58
C ALA A 272 -15.88 -7.85 -7.18
N HIS A 273 -14.95 -8.38 -7.99
CA HIS A 273 -14.18 -9.57 -7.63
C HIS A 273 -13.25 -9.29 -6.44
N ILE A 274 -12.50 -8.20 -6.47
CA ILE A 274 -11.61 -7.78 -5.35
C ILE A 274 -12.42 -7.65 -4.04
N GLN A 275 -13.61 -7.03 -4.08
CA GLN A 275 -14.47 -6.89 -2.88
C GLN A 275 -14.92 -8.25 -2.33
N ARG A 276 -15.28 -9.19 -3.20
CA ARG A 276 -15.63 -10.57 -2.77
C ARG A 276 -14.44 -11.26 -2.11
N GLU A 277 -13.24 -11.06 -2.64
CA GLU A 277 -12.04 -11.65 -2.07
C GLU A 277 -11.70 -11.08 -0.68
N PHE A 278 -11.91 -9.78 -0.45
CA PHE A 278 -11.81 -9.20 0.90
C PHE A 278 -12.81 -9.86 1.87
N SER A 279 -14.08 -10.00 1.45
CA SER A 279 -15.12 -10.64 2.27
C SER A 279 -14.80 -12.12 2.56
N LEU A 280 -14.34 -12.86 1.56
CA LEU A 280 -13.99 -14.27 1.71
C LEU A 280 -12.81 -14.46 2.66
N ALA A 281 -11.76 -13.65 2.54
CA ALA A 281 -10.61 -13.69 3.43
C ALA A 281 -11.01 -13.42 4.88
N TYR A 282 -11.83 -12.38 5.12
CA TYR A 282 -12.37 -12.11 6.46
C TYR A 282 -13.16 -13.31 7.01
N THR A 283 -14.10 -13.86 6.24
CA THR A 283 -14.92 -14.98 6.64
C THR A 283 -14.07 -16.22 7.01
N LYS A 284 -13.05 -16.52 6.21
CA LYS A 284 -12.12 -17.63 6.50
C LYS A 284 -11.36 -17.43 7.82
N ILE A 285 -10.87 -16.21 8.09
CA ILE A 285 -10.17 -15.90 9.34
C ILE A 285 -11.10 -16.07 10.55
N VAL A 286 -12.32 -15.52 10.47
CA VAL A 286 -13.29 -15.60 11.57
C VAL A 286 -13.73 -17.05 11.81
N ALA A 287 -14.03 -17.80 10.75
CA ALA A 287 -14.42 -19.20 10.87
C ALA A 287 -13.31 -20.05 11.53
N ALA A 288 -12.05 -19.79 11.17
CA ALA A 288 -10.91 -20.45 11.79
C ALA A 288 -10.75 -20.12 13.29
N SER A 289 -11.18 -18.91 13.71
CA SER A 289 -11.11 -18.48 15.11
C SER A 289 -12.28 -18.99 15.98
N CYS A 290 -13.38 -19.46 15.35
CA CYS A 290 -14.60 -19.91 16.03
C CYS A 290 -14.80 -21.43 15.99
N SER A 291 -13.81 -22.21 15.49
CA SER A 291 -13.91 -23.65 15.41
C SER A 291 -13.82 -24.31 16.82
N ASP A 292 -14.78 -25.17 17.16
CA ASP A 292 -14.82 -25.93 18.44
C ASP A 292 -13.73 -27.01 18.55
N GLY A 293 -12.76 -27.02 17.63
CA GLY A 293 -11.68 -28.01 17.58
C GLY A 293 -10.33 -27.41 17.95
N GLU A 294 -9.27 -28.00 17.41
CA GLU A 294 -7.91 -27.50 17.55
C GLU A 294 -7.79 -26.12 16.88
N VAL A 295 -7.36 -25.11 17.64
CA VAL A 295 -7.20 -23.73 17.13
C VAL A 295 -6.12 -23.74 16.05
N PRO A 296 -6.44 -23.34 14.80
CA PRO A 296 -5.47 -23.37 13.72
C PRO A 296 -4.33 -22.40 13.99
N THR A 297 -3.14 -22.80 13.60
CA THR A 297 -1.96 -21.94 13.66
C THR A 297 -2.11 -20.73 12.71
N GLY A 298 -1.41 -19.64 13.00
CA GLY A 298 -1.41 -18.47 12.11
C GLY A 298 -0.97 -18.83 10.67
N ARG A 299 -0.08 -19.83 10.50
CA ARG A 299 0.32 -20.33 9.18
C ARG A 299 -0.85 -21.00 8.45
N GLN A 300 -1.61 -21.86 9.10
CA GLN A 300 -2.78 -22.52 8.52
C GLN A 300 -3.84 -21.48 8.09
N ILE A 301 -4.06 -20.45 8.90
CA ILE A 301 -4.97 -19.35 8.55
C ILE A 301 -4.46 -18.62 7.29
N ILE A 302 -3.19 -18.25 7.26
CA ILE A 302 -2.60 -17.57 6.09
C ILE A 302 -2.69 -18.45 4.85
N ASP A 303 -2.37 -19.73 4.95
CA ASP A 303 -2.44 -20.65 3.82
C ASP A 303 -3.89 -20.80 3.32
N SER A 304 -4.88 -20.83 4.20
CA SER A 304 -6.30 -20.91 3.83
C SER A 304 -6.80 -19.69 3.06
N ILE A 305 -6.41 -18.47 3.45
CA ILE A 305 -6.80 -17.26 2.73
C ILE A 305 -6.02 -17.09 1.42
N CYS A 306 -4.79 -17.62 1.39
CA CYS A 306 -3.92 -17.58 0.22
C CYS A 306 -4.08 -18.80 -0.72
N GLU A 307 -5.06 -19.66 -0.48
CA GLU A 307 -5.33 -20.81 -1.35
C GLU A 307 -5.58 -20.34 -2.79
N PRO A 308 -4.84 -20.87 -3.78
CA PRO A 308 -5.03 -20.47 -5.16
C PRO A 308 -6.46 -20.69 -5.63
N VAL A 309 -6.95 -19.79 -6.46
CA VAL A 309 -8.20 -20.05 -7.21
C VAL A 309 -7.92 -21.20 -8.16
N GLY A 310 -8.62 -22.33 -7.99
CA GLY A 310 -8.51 -23.42 -8.93
C GLY A 310 -8.72 -22.94 -10.36
N GLU A 311 -7.91 -23.39 -11.29
CA GLU A 311 -8.16 -23.21 -12.70
C GLU A 311 -9.45 -23.97 -13.02
N ASN A 312 -10.57 -23.28 -12.99
CA ASN A 312 -11.79 -23.79 -13.58
C ASN A 312 -11.55 -23.79 -15.10
N HIS A 313 -11.35 -24.96 -15.65
CA HIS A 313 -11.34 -25.25 -17.06
C HIS A 313 -12.65 -24.86 -17.74
#